data_e85d0115351bb339407c406e81b5e331
#
_entry.id   e85d0115351bb339407c406e81b5e331
#
_cell.length_a   1.000
_cell.length_b   1.000
_cell.length_c   1.000
_cell.angle_alpha   90.00
_cell.angle_beta   90.00
_cell.angle_gamma   90.00
#
_symmetry.space_group_name_H-M   'P 1'
#
loop_
_entity.id
_entity.type
_entity.pdbx_description
1 polymer ?
#
loop_
_entity_poly.entity_id
_entity_poly.type
_entity_poly.pdbx_seq_one_letter_code
_entity_poly.pdbx_strand_id
1 'polypeptide(L)'
;MPLPYPTGFMVLHSNRLEGLRELMLTFMRNHPLPPLSPEVLLVQSNGMKHWLELSLAEHLGICAATRIELPSTMLWHIYRLVLGTTHAQTVVPERMPLDKAPMVWRLMRVLPGLIDQPAFAPLARY
;
A
#
# COMPACT_ATOMS: atom_id res chain seq x y z
N MET A 1 -9.92 -24.45 -14.64
CA MET A 1 -8.93 -25.21 -13.87
C MET A 1 -9.07 -24.77 -12.42
N PRO A 2 -9.40 -25.66 -11.47
CA PRO A 2 -9.51 -25.24 -10.06
C PRO A 2 -8.14 -24.80 -9.58
N LEU A 3 -8.10 -23.70 -8.80
CA LEU A 3 -6.89 -23.20 -8.19
C LEU A 3 -6.32 -24.28 -7.26
N PRO A 4 -5.01 -24.59 -7.33
CA PRO A 4 -4.39 -25.66 -6.53
C PRO A 4 -4.24 -25.30 -5.04
N TYR A 5 -4.81 -24.17 -4.60
CA TYR A 5 -4.71 -23.67 -3.23
C TYR A 5 -5.99 -23.98 -2.44
N PRO A 6 -5.87 -24.26 -1.15
CA PRO A 6 -7.04 -24.28 -0.31
C PRO A 6 -7.73 -22.91 -0.39
N THR A 7 -8.94 -22.89 -0.88
CA THR A 7 -9.77 -21.69 -0.86
C THR A 7 -10.10 -21.36 0.58
N GLY A 8 -9.77 -20.15 1.02
CA GLY A 8 -10.09 -19.72 2.38
C GLY A 8 -9.20 -18.58 2.87
N PHE A 9 -9.46 -18.20 4.09
CA PHE A 9 -8.68 -17.20 4.82
C PHE A 9 -7.81 -17.92 5.84
N MET A 10 -6.48 -17.80 5.69
CA MET A 10 -5.51 -18.40 6.60
C MET A 10 -4.85 -17.31 7.44
N VAL A 11 -4.82 -17.51 8.76
CA VAL A 11 -4.21 -16.59 9.72
C VAL A 11 -3.03 -17.28 10.39
N LEU A 12 -1.85 -16.67 10.27
CA LEU A 12 -0.63 -17.12 10.91
C LEU A 12 -0.19 -16.08 11.94
N HIS A 13 0.05 -16.53 13.16
CA HIS A 13 0.50 -15.68 14.26
C HIS A 13 1.90 -16.07 14.73
N SER A 14 2.75 -15.10 14.98
CA SER A 14 4.03 -15.30 15.63
C SER A 14 4.49 -14.01 16.30
N ASN A 15 5.25 -14.13 17.37
CA ASN A 15 6.00 -13.03 17.99
C ASN A 15 7.38 -12.80 17.34
N ARG A 16 7.71 -13.59 16.30
CA ARG A 16 8.98 -13.50 15.55
C ARG A 16 8.67 -13.18 14.10
N LEU A 17 9.01 -11.97 13.69
CA LEU A 17 8.73 -11.47 12.34
C LEU A 17 9.51 -12.25 11.27
N GLU A 18 10.74 -12.64 11.58
CA GLU A 18 11.58 -13.45 10.69
C GLU A 18 10.94 -14.80 10.37
N GLY A 19 10.34 -15.45 11.37
CA GLY A 19 9.63 -16.71 11.17
C GLY A 19 8.41 -16.55 10.27
N LEU A 20 7.64 -15.47 10.43
CA LEU A 20 6.52 -15.18 9.52
C LEU A 20 7.01 -14.90 8.09
N ARG A 21 8.11 -14.18 7.93
CA ARG A 21 8.74 -13.96 6.62
C ARG A 21 9.14 -15.28 5.96
N GLU A 22 9.80 -16.18 6.67
CA GLU A 22 10.23 -17.48 6.14
C GLU A 22 9.05 -18.35 5.71
N LEU A 23 7.97 -18.35 6.50
CA LEU A 23 6.72 -19.04 6.13
C LEU A 23 6.11 -18.44 4.87
N MET A 24 6.05 -17.12 4.77
CA MET A 24 5.57 -16.42 3.58
C MET A 24 6.41 -16.76 2.35
N LEU A 25 7.72 -16.71 2.45
CA LEU A 25 8.65 -17.05 1.34
C LEU A 25 8.50 -18.50 0.90
N THR A 26 8.36 -19.43 1.86
CA THR A 26 8.13 -20.83 1.59
C THR A 26 6.80 -21.05 0.88
N PHE A 27 5.75 -20.35 1.32
CA PHE A 27 4.44 -20.40 0.68
C PHE A 27 4.50 -19.89 -0.77
N MET A 28 5.12 -18.73 -1.02
CA MET A 28 5.28 -18.16 -2.36
C MET A 28 6.06 -19.08 -3.30
N ARG A 29 7.11 -19.74 -2.80
CA ARG A 29 7.88 -20.72 -3.59
C ARG A 29 7.09 -21.95 -3.96
N ASN A 30 6.31 -22.47 -3.03
CA ASN A 30 5.53 -23.69 -3.24
C ASN A 30 4.26 -23.44 -4.06
N HIS A 31 3.81 -22.19 -4.10
CA HIS A 31 2.58 -21.77 -4.76
C HIS A 31 2.81 -20.55 -5.65
N PRO A 32 3.67 -20.64 -6.68
CA PRO A 32 3.94 -19.51 -7.55
C PRO A 32 2.68 -19.13 -8.34
N LEU A 33 2.44 -17.84 -8.46
CA LEU A 33 1.40 -17.32 -9.35
C LEU A 33 1.80 -17.51 -10.83
N PRO A 34 0.83 -17.43 -11.75
CA PRO A 34 1.14 -17.42 -13.17
C PRO A 34 2.16 -16.32 -13.54
N PRO A 35 3.00 -16.54 -14.55
CA PRO A 35 3.95 -15.54 -15.02
C PRO A 35 3.25 -14.18 -15.26
N LEU A 36 3.88 -13.09 -14.82
CA LEU A 36 3.39 -11.71 -14.92
C LEU A 36 2.18 -11.38 -14.00
N SER A 37 1.69 -12.31 -13.18
CA SER A 37 0.74 -12.01 -12.13
C SER A 37 1.48 -11.57 -10.87
N PRO A 38 1.32 -10.32 -10.40
CA PRO A 38 2.06 -9.86 -9.23
C PRO A 38 1.49 -10.44 -7.94
N GLU A 39 2.37 -10.88 -7.05
CA GLU A 39 2.02 -11.09 -5.64
C GLU A 39 1.70 -9.74 -4.99
N VAL A 40 0.57 -9.65 -4.31
CA VAL A 40 0.17 -8.43 -3.62
C VAL A 40 0.36 -8.60 -2.12
N LEU A 41 1.26 -7.81 -1.55
CA LEU A 41 1.55 -7.80 -0.12
C LEU A 41 1.13 -6.48 0.49
N LEU A 42 0.33 -6.52 1.56
CA LEU A 42 -0.06 -5.33 2.31
C LEU A 42 0.76 -5.22 3.58
N VAL A 43 1.35 -4.06 3.79
CA VAL A 43 2.22 -3.78 4.94
C VAL A 43 1.81 -2.49 5.65
N GLN A 44 2.12 -2.40 6.95
CA GLN A 44 1.70 -1.27 7.78
C GLN A 44 2.55 -0.01 7.60
N SER A 45 3.77 -0.13 7.06
CA SER A 45 4.68 1.00 6.93
C SER A 45 5.62 0.87 5.74
N ASN A 46 6.17 2.00 5.30
CA ASN A 46 7.20 2.03 4.24
C ASN A 46 8.49 1.31 4.68
N GLY A 47 8.83 1.32 5.96
CA GLY A 47 9.96 0.56 6.48
C GLY A 47 9.77 -0.95 6.31
N MET A 48 8.58 -1.46 6.62
CA MET A 48 8.22 -2.87 6.39
C MET A 48 8.24 -3.21 4.90
N LYS A 49 7.73 -2.32 4.05
CA LYS A 49 7.80 -2.49 2.59
C LYS A 49 9.24 -2.69 2.14
N HIS A 50 10.14 -1.77 2.50
CA HIS A 50 11.53 -1.82 2.08
C HIS A 50 12.27 -3.06 2.61
N TRP A 51 12.03 -3.40 3.88
CA TRP A 51 12.57 -4.62 4.47
C TRP A 51 12.13 -5.89 3.75
N LEU A 52 10.84 -5.98 3.36
CA LEU A 52 10.35 -7.12 2.58
C LEU A 52 10.91 -7.15 1.16
N GLU A 53 11.02 -6.00 0.47
CA GLU A 53 11.64 -5.93 -0.86
C GLU A 53 13.06 -6.49 -0.86
N LEU A 54 13.87 -6.07 0.12
CA LEU A 54 15.23 -6.60 0.29
C LEU A 54 15.23 -8.10 0.62
N SER A 55 14.37 -8.53 1.56
CA SER A 55 14.28 -9.93 1.95
C SER A 55 13.84 -10.84 0.80
N LEU A 56 12.89 -10.40 -0.03
CA LEU A 56 12.45 -11.13 -1.22
C LEU A 56 13.59 -11.22 -2.24
N ALA A 57 14.29 -10.12 -2.50
CA ALA A 57 15.43 -10.12 -3.42
C ALA A 57 16.57 -11.05 -2.97
N GLU A 58 16.87 -11.06 -1.67
CA GLU A 58 17.90 -11.94 -1.10
C GLU A 58 17.55 -13.43 -1.20
N HIS A 59 16.28 -13.79 -0.94
CA HIS A 59 15.87 -15.18 -0.85
C HIS A 59 15.37 -15.77 -2.17
N LEU A 60 14.78 -14.95 -3.04
CA LEU A 60 14.24 -15.36 -4.34
C LEU A 60 15.17 -14.99 -5.50
N GLY A 61 16.25 -14.25 -5.23
CA GLY A 61 17.18 -13.74 -6.25
C GLY A 61 16.65 -12.49 -6.98
N ILE A 62 15.33 -12.28 -7.00
CA ILE A 62 14.69 -11.15 -7.67
C ILE A 62 13.37 -10.80 -6.97
N CYS A 63 13.06 -9.51 -6.89
CA CYS A 63 11.77 -8.99 -6.39
C CYS A 63 11.10 -8.15 -7.49
N ALA A 64 10.73 -8.77 -8.61
CA ALA A 64 10.17 -8.07 -9.76
C ALA A 64 8.65 -8.22 -9.90
N ALA A 65 8.10 -9.40 -9.56
CA ALA A 65 6.67 -9.70 -9.69
C ALA A 65 5.94 -9.56 -8.34
N THR A 66 6.33 -8.56 -7.53
CA THR A 66 5.75 -8.34 -6.21
C THR A 66 5.32 -6.89 -6.08
N ARG A 67 4.08 -6.66 -5.66
CA ARG A 67 3.51 -5.34 -5.40
C ARG A 67 3.27 -5.18 -3.91
N ILE A 68 4.18 -4.47 -3.23
CA ILE A 68 4.09 -4.23 -1.79
C ILE A 68 3.51 -2.85 -1.55
N GLU A 69 2.35 -2.78 -0.92
CA GLU A 69 1.56 -1.57 -0.77
C GLU A 69 1.08 -1.35 0.67
N LEU A 70 0.79 -0.09 1.00
CA LEU A 70 0.05 0.25 2.20
C LEU A 70 -1.45 -0.01 2.00
N PRO A 71 -2.21 -0.39 3.05
CA PRO A 71 -3.65 -0.63 2.95
C PRO A 71 -4.43 0.54 2.36
N SER A 72 -4.02 1.79 2.65
CA SER A 72 -4.65 2.99 2.08
C SER A 72 -4.52 3.07 0.56
N THR A 73 -3.35 2.71 0.02
CA THR A 73 -3.10 2.68 -1.43
C THR A 73 -3.94 1.61 -2.11
N MET A 74 -3.99 0.42 -1.52
CA MET A 74 -4.80 -0.68 -2.03
C MET A 74 -6.29 -0.34 -2.01
N LEU A 75 -6.79 0.26 -0.92
CA LEU A 75 -8.17 0.67 -0.79
C LEU A 75 -8.54 1.70 -1.86
N TRP A 76 -7.65 2.68 -2.12
CA TRP A 76 -7.86 3.67 -3.18
C TRP A 76 -7.93 3.03 -4.57
N HIS A 77 -7.08 2.04 -4.81
CA HIS A 77 -7.11 1.26 -6.04
C HIS A 77 -8.45 0.52 -6.22
N ILE A 78 -8.94 -0.13 -5.16
CA ILE A 78 -10.25 -0.79 -5.17
C ILE A 78 -11.37 0.21 -5.44
N TYR A 79 -11.37 1.37 -4.79
CA TYR A 79 -12.37 2.42 -5.05
C TYR A 79 -12.38 2.84 -6.52
N ARG A 80 -11.22 3.04 -7.12
CA ARG A 80 -11.14 3.38 -8.55
C ARG A 80 -11.72 2.29 -9.43
N LEU A 81 -11.44 1.05 -9.16
CA LEU A 81 -11.99 -0.08 -9.92
C LEU A 81 -13.53 -0.13 -9.80
N VAL A 82 -14.05 -0.08 -8.58
CA VAL A 82 -15.49 -0.20 -8.33
C VAL A 82 -16.25 1.02 -8.85
N LEU A 83 -15.84 2.23 -8.51
CA LEU A 83 -16.52 3.45 -8.90
C LEU A 83 -16.36 3.76 -10.40
N GLY A 84 -15.20 3.45 -10.98
CA GLY A 84 -14.96 3.61 -12.41
C GLY A 84 -15.80 2.69 -13.28
N THR A 85 -16.19 1.52 -12.78
CA THR A 85 -17.06 0.58 -13.49
C THR A 85 -18.55 0.89 -13.28
N THR A 86 -18.92 1.41 -12.10
CA THR A 86 -20.33 1.60 -11.71
C THR A 86 -20.89 2.95 -12.17
N HIS A 87 -20.05 3.98 -12.25
CA HIS A 87 -20.45 5.34 -12.62
C HIS A 87 -19.54 5.89 -13.71
N ALA A 88 -19.92 5.70 -14.96
CA ALA A 88 -19.17 6.19 -16.14
C ALA A 88 -18.92 7.73 -16.15
N GLN A 89 -19.64 8.49 -15.33
CA GLN A 89 -19.49 9.95 -15.19
C GLN A 89 -18.61 10.37 -14.00
N THR A 90 -18.22 9.44 -13.11
CA THR A 90 -17.43 9.77 -11.93
C THR A 90 -15.95 9.53 -12.22
N VAL A 91 -15.23 10.61 -12.51
CA VAL A 91 -13.77 10.56 -12.64
C VAL A 91 -13.15 10.47 -11.25
N VAL A 92 -12.79 9.27 -10.82
CA VAL A 92 -12.02 9.09 -9.59
C VAL A 92 -10.56 9.44 -9.87
N PRO A 93 -9.94 10.42 -9.16
CA PRO A 93 -8.56 10.82 -9.41
C PRO A 93 -7.58 9.65 -9.30
N GLU A 94 -6.52 9.68 -10.08
CA GLU A 94 -5.47 8.65 -10.04
C GLU A 94 -4.80 8.58 -8.67
N ARG A 95 -4.62 9.74 -8.02
CA ARG A 95 -4.06 9.85 -6.67
C ARG A 95 -5.10 10.38 -5.71
N MET A 96 -5.02 9.92 -4.46
CA MET A 96 -5.88 10.47 -3.40
C MET A 96 -5.63 11.97 -3.25
N PRO A 97 -6.67 12.82 -3.30
CA PRO A 97 -6.50 14.28 -3.24
C PRO A 97 -5.86 14.79 -1.95
N LEU A 98 -5.92 13.99 -0.88
CA LEU A 98 -5.37 14.31 0.44
C LEU A 98 -4.08 13.53 0.76
N ASP A 99 -3.45 12.92 -0.24
CA ASP A 99 -2.12 12.36 -0.07
C ASP A 99 -1.11 13.43 0.35
N LYS A 100 -0.05 12.99 1.06
CA LYS A 100 0.94 13.88 1.69
C LYS A 100 1.50 14.94 0.73
N ALA A 101 1.88 14.57 -0.48
CA ALA A 101 2.47 15.51 -1.44
C ALA A 101 1.45 16.57 -1.95
N PRO A 102 0.25 16.21 -2.46
CA PRO A 102 -0.76 17.21 -2.82
C PRO A 102 -1.23 18.06 -1.62
N MET A 103 -1.28 17.46 -0.42
CA MET A 103 -1.69 18.14 0.81
C MET A 103 -0.74 19.28 1.16
N VAL A 104 0.57 19.08 1.07
CA VAL A 104 1.56 20.12 1.34
C VAL A 104 1.30 21.37 0.47
N TRP A 105 1.13 21.17 -0.83
CA TRP A 105 0.88 22.29 -1.76
C TRP A 105 -0.45 23.00 -1.49
N ARG A 106 -1.47 22.26 -1.09
CA ARG A 106 -2.77 22.84 -0.70
C ARG A 106 -2.64 23.67 0.57
N LEU A 107 -1.94 23.14 1.58
CA LEU A 107 -1.67 23.88 2.81
C LEU A 107 -0.86 25.15 2.55
N MET A 108 0.21 25.08 1.75
CA MET A 108 0.99 26.25 1.38
C MET A 108 0.17 27.33 0.67
N ARG A 109 -0.87 26.95 -0.06
CA ARG A 109 -1.77 27.91 -0.72
C ARG A 109 -2.80 28.51 0.22
N VAL A 110 -3.26 27.80 1.23
CA VAL A 110 -4.35 28.20 2.11
C VAL A 110 -3.84 28.87 3.39
N LEU A 111 -2.74 28.38 3.97
CA LEU A 111 -2.18 28.87 5.23
C LEU A 111 -1.87 30.36 5.26
N PRO A 112 -1.29 31.00 4.22
CA PRO A 112 -1.01 32.43 4.27
C PRO A 112 -2.24 33.31 4.54
N GLY A 113 -3.41 32.89 4.09
CA GLY A 113 -4.68 33.60 4.36
C GLY A 113 -5.32 33.30 5.72
N LEU A 114 -4.78 32.34 6.45
CA LEU A 114 -5.33 31.91 7.75
C LEU A 114 -4.40 32.19 8.93
N ILE A 115 -3.11 32.47 8.67
CA ILE A 115 -2.09 32.52 9.70
C ILE A 115 -2.31 33.62 10.76
N ASP A 116 -3.01 34.71 10.36
CA ASP A 116 -3.32 35.82 11.25
C ASP A 116 -4.51 35.53 12.18
N GLN A 117 -5.20 34.41 11.99
CA GLN A 117 -6.32 34.05 12.86
C GLN A 117 -5.81 33.47 14.19
N PRO A 118 -6.51 33.73 15.32
CA PRO A 118 -6.08 33.29 16.65
C PRO A 118 -5.84 31.77 16.75
N ALA A 119 -6.62 30.97 16.02
CA ALA A 119 -6.47 29.51 15.98
C ALA A 119 -5.13 29.04 15.41
N PHE A 120 -4.49 29.86 14.56
CA PHE A 120 -3.20 29.55 13.92
C PHE A 120 -2.00 30.26 14.57
N ALA A 121 -2.20 30.99 15.66
CA ALA A 121 -1.15 31.71 16.37
C ALA A 121 0.10 30.85 16.72
N PRO A 122 0.00 29.56 17.06
CA PRO A 122 1.17 28.71 17.25
C PRO A 122 2.02 28.53 15.97
N LEU A 123 1.38 28.53 14.79
CA LEU A 123 2.06 28.36 13.50
C LEU A 123 2.72 29.66 13.01
N ALA A 124 2.16 30.81 13.36
CA ALA A 124 2.72 32.13 13.00
C ALA A 124 4.10 32.42 13.65
N ARG A 125 4.52 31.59 14.62
CA ARG A 125 5.82 31.72 15.31
C ARG A 125 6.95 30.92 14.64
N TYR A 126 6.62 30.10 13.65
CA TYR A 126 7.57 29.31 12.87
C TYR A 126 7.81 29.95 11.49
#